data_fb1864491cc81b986004ddd71c6f5469
#
_entry.id   fb1864491cc81b986004ddd71c6f5469
#
_cell.length_a   1.000
_cell.length_b   1.000
_cell.length_c   1.000
_cell.angle_alpha   90.00
_cell.angle_beta   90.00
_cell.angle_gamma   90.00
#
_symmetry.space_group_name_H-M   'P 1'
#
loop_
_entity.id
_entity.type
_entity.pdbx_description
1 polymer ?
#
loop_
_entity_poly.entity_id
_entity_poly.type
_entity_poly.pdbx_seq_one_letter_code
_entity_poly.pdbx_strand_id
1 'polypeptide(L)'
;MIAFLMGMFFSTQAADHVKGNGKLSTKKITIDDFNAIKFDGVIDFNYEQSESTPHIEITVDENLHPYVNIDIQDRVLTVGFKGAKVDHFTKFIVKTNSKWLKEVKASGNANFIANSPLKGDELKINANSNCLVQLKQKVEVGKLDLNVSGSANMVVNELKTDKLECSINGSGTINLKAGNAEEADY
;
A
#
# COMPACT_ATOMS: atom_id res chain seq x y z
N MET A 1 6.37 -61.16 -2.54
CA MET A 1 6.83 -59.77 -2.79
C MET A 1 5.63 -58.87 -2.58
N ILE A 2 5.50 -58.24 -1.39
CA ILE A 2 4.34 -57.43 -1.02
C ILE A 2 4.78 -55.96 -1.19
N ALA A 3 4.20 -55.27 -2.15
CA ALA A 3 4.44 -53.82 -2.37
C ALA A 3 3.63 -53.03 -1.33
N PHE A 4 4.33 -52.31 -0.45
CA PHE A 4 3.75 -51.40 0.55
C PHE A 4 3.52 -50.04 -0.13
N LEU A 5 2.27 -49.77 -0.47
CA LEU A 5 1.86 -48.45 -1.04
C LEU A 5 1.77 -47.45 0.10
N MET A 6 2.78 -46.59 0.24
CA MET A 6 2.84 -45.53 1.23
C MET A 6 2.01 -44.32 0.71
N GLY A 7 0.74 -44.27 1.12
CA GLY A 7 -0.12 -43.16 0.80
C GLY A 7 0.35 -41.86 1.52
N MET A 8 0.86 -40.90 0.77
CA MET A 8 1.09 -39.55 1.29
C MET A 8 -0.26 -38.87 1.52
N PHE A 9 -0.67 -38.77 2.77
CA PHE A 9 -1.77 -37.89 3.16
C PHE A 9 -1.27 -36.43 3.12
N PHE A 10 -1.59 -35.70 2.08
CA PHE A 10 -1.52 -34.25 2.10
C PHE A 10 -2.67 -33.76 2.98
N SER A 11 -2.40 -33.40 4.22
CA SER A 11 -3.35 -32.67 5.02
C SER A 11 -3.38 -31.21 4.49
N THR A 12 -4.42 -30.88 3.75
CA THR A 12 -4.75 -29.48 3.47
C THR A 12 -5.21 -28.86 4.79
N GLN A 13 -4.33 -28.12 5.46
CA GLN A 13 -4.78 -27.25 6.56
C GLN A 13 -5.67 -26.16 5.95
N ALA A 14 -6.95 -26.21 6.29
CA ALA A 14 -7.85 -25.09 6.02
C ALA A 14 -7.32 -23.86 6.76
N ALA A 15 -7.19 -22.73 6.07
CA ALA A 15 -6.79 -21.49 6.72
C ALA A 15 -7.80 -21.15 7.82
N ASP A 16 -7.33 -20.85 9.02
CA ASP A 16 -8.20 -20.43 10.13
C ASP A 16 -8.95 -19.16 9.73
N HIS A 17 -10.27 -19.17 9.95
CA HIS A 17 -11.13 -18.01 9.76
C HIS A 17 -11.15 -17.19 11.04
N VAL A 18 -10.70 -15.94 10.97
CA VAL A 18 -10.62 -15.05 12.14
C VAL A 18 -11.46 -13.80 11.91
N LYS A 19 -12.15 -13.35 12.98
CA LYS A 19 -12.91 -12.12 12.99
C LYS A 19 -12.35 -11.14 14.01
N GLY A 20 -12.37 -9.86 13.68
CA GLY A 20 -12.08 -8.79 14.61
C GLY A 20 -13.05 -8.78 15.79
N ASN A 21 -12.56 -8.42 16.96
CA ASN A 21 -13.36 -8.38 18.20
C ASN A 21 -14.01 -7.02 18.49
N GLY A 22 -13.87 -6.04 17.58
CA GLY A 22 -14.44 -4.71 17.71
C GLY A 22 -13.65 -3.75 18.61
N LYS A 23 -12.56 -4.20 19.24
CA LYS A 23 -11.72 -3.38 20.09
C LYS A 23 -10.44 -2.97 19.37
N LEU A 24 -10.37 -1.72 18.94
CA LEU A 24 -9.20 -1.20 18.25
C LEU A 24 -8.03 -1.01 19.22
N SER A 25 -6.84 -1.39 18.79
CA SER A 25 -5.59 -1.06 19.46
C SER A 25 -4.52 -0.68 18.43
N THR A 26 -3.56 0.14 18.86
CA THR A 26 -2.47 0.62 18.01
C THR A 26 -1.14 0.07 18.52
N LYS A 27 -0.35 -0.49 17.62
CA LYS A 27 1.04 -0.86 17.87
C LYS A 27 1.95 -0.03 16.99
N LYS A 28 3.05 0.45 17.60
CA LYS A 28 4.11 1.18 16.91
C LYS A 28 5.41 0.41 17.01
N ILE A 29 6.09 0.22 15.89
CA ILE A 29 7.39 -0.43 15.82
C ILE A 29 8.34 0.36 14.92
N THR A 30 9.62 0.34 15.25
CA THR A 30 10.69 0.81 14.36
C THR A 30 10.92 -0.24 13.30
N ILE A 31 11.14 0.19 12.07
CA ILE A 31 11.36 -0.67 10.92
C ILE A 31 12.59 -0.19 10.15
N ASP A 32 13.11 -1.02 9.26
CA ASP A 32 14.13 -0.63 8.32
C ASP A 32 13.59 0.37 7.30
N ASP A 33 14.49 1.20 6.72
CA ASP A 33 14.10 2.16 5.69
C ASP A 33 13.71 1.45 4.39
N PHE A 34 12.70 1.97 3.74
CA PHE A 34 12.16 1.46 2.49
C PHE A 34 11.96 2.59 1.48
N ASN A 35 11.79 2.25 0.22
CA ASN A 35 11.49 3.20 -0.85
C ASN A 35 10.33 2.77 -1.74
N ALA A 36 9.73 1.62 -1.47
CA ALA A 36 8.53 1.15 -2.14
C ALA A 36 7.53 0.58 -1.14
N ILE A 37 6.25 0.70 -1.45
CA ILE A 37 5.13 0.22 -0.63
C ILE A 37 4.25 -0.68 -1.47
N LYS A 38 3.87 -1.83 -0.92
CA LYS A 38 2.91 -2.75 -1.51
C LYS A 38 1.88 -3.17 -0.49
N PHE A 39 0.60 -3.04 -0.83
CA PHE A 39 -0.50 -3.52 0.01
C PHE A 39 -1.72 -3.88 -0.83
N ASP A 40 -2.53 -4.78 -0.30
CA ASP A 40 -3.75 -5.27 -0.91
C ASP A 40 -4.84 -5.46 0.14
N GLY A 41 -6.09 -5.26 -0.24
CA GLY A 41 -7.25 -5.48 0.62
C GLY A 41 -7.93 -4.18 1.08
N VAL A 42 -8.45 -4.18 2.31
CA VAL A 42 -9.17 -3.03 2.90
C VAL A 42 -8.25 -2.36 3.92
N ILE A 43 -7.46 -1.39 3.48
CA ILE A 43 -6.42 -0.73 4.30
C ILE A 43 -6.47 0.79 4.07
N ASP A 44 -6.46 1.55 5.16
CA ASP A 44 -6.24 3.00 5.16
C ASP A 44 -4.75 3.28 5.40
N PHE A 45 -3.98 3.48 4.34
CA PHE A 45 -2.54 3.65 4.38
C PHE A 45 -2.14 5.12 4.36
N ASN A 46 -1.57 5.62 5.46
CA ASN A 46 -1.08 6.99 5.59
C ASN A 46 0.44 7.00 5.55
N TYR A 47 1.00 7.83 4.67
CA TYR A 47 2.44 7.93 4.45
C TYR A 47 2.94 9.36 4.65
N GLU A 48 4.14 9.48 5.19
CA GLU A 48 4.90 10.73 5.29
C GLU A 48 6.33 10.51 4.80
N GLN A 49 6.78 11.35 3.88
CA GLN A 49 8.21 11.42 3.55
C GLN A 49 8.93 12.21 4.64
N SER A 50 9.93 11.62 5.30
CA SER A 50 10.59 12.23 6.44
C SER A 50 12.00 11.65 6.64
N GLU A 51 12.92 12.47 7.11
CA GLU A 51 14.26 12.08 7.55
C GLU A 51 14.29 11.42 8.95
N SER A 52 13.12 11.36 9.63
CA SER A 52 13.00 10.71 10.93
C SER A 52 13.23 9.21 10.82
N THR A 53 13.59 8.57 11.93
CA THR A 53 13.70 7.10 12.00
C THR A 53 12.43 6.45 11.49
N PRO A 54 12.54 5.55 10.49
CA PRO A 54 11.39 4.87 9.94
C PRO A 54 10.65 4.04 11.00
N HIS A 55 9.34 4.18 11.00
CA HIS A 55 8.49 3.42 11.89
C HIS A 55 7.14 3.11 11.21
N ILE A 56 6.43 2.18 11.78
CA ILE A 56 5.07 1.85 11.36
C ILE A 56 4.14 1.78 12.57
N GLU A 57 2.99 2.42 12.46
CA GLU A 57 1.90 2.34 13.42
C GLU A 57 0.74 1.58 12.77
N ILE A 58 0.30 0.51 13.41
CA ILE A 58 -0.81 -0.32 12.96
C ILE A 58 -1.96 -0.21 13.95
N THR A 59 -3.09 0.28 13.49
CA THR A 59 -4.36 0.26 14.24
C THR A 59 -5.30 -0.75 13.62
N VAL A 60 -5.66 -1.76 14.38
CA VAL A 60 -6.55 -2.85 13.99
C VAL A 60 -7.25 -3.41 15.24
N ASP A 61 -8.26 -4.27 15.07
CA ASP A 61 -8.83 -5.01 16.21
C ASP A 61 -7.73 -5.75 16.97
N GLU A 62 -7.72 -5.66 18.31
CA GLU A 62 -6.60 -6.10 19.17
C GLU A 62 -6.22 -7.57 18.96
N ASN A 63 -7.22 -8.43 18.71
CA ASN A 63 -7.04 -9.86 18.46
C ASN A 63 -6.46 -10.18 17.07
N LEU A 64 -6.42 -9.20 16.15
CA LEU A 64 -5.90 -9.40 14.79
C LEU A 64 -4.42 -9.02 14.65
N HIS A 65 -3.81 -8.36 15.62
CA HIS A 65 -2.38 -8.04 15.57
C HIS A 65 -1.45 -9.22 15.29
N PRO A 66 -1.70 -10.44 15.82
CA PRO A 66 -0.86 -11.60 15.50
C PRO A 66 -0.88 -12.02 14.02
N TYR A 67 -1.90 -11.61 13.28
CA TYR A 67 -2.07 -11.92 11.86
C TYR A 67 -1.62 -10.77 10.93
N VAL A 68 -1.26 -9.62 11.47
CA VAL A 68 -0.71 -8.53 10.66
C VAL A 68 0.69 -8.90 10.21
N ASN A 69 0.88 -8.89 8.89
CA ASN A 69 2.18 -9.04 8.27
C ASN A 69 2.79 -7.67 7.98
N ILE A 70 4.00 -7.46 8.42
CA ILE A 70 4.86 -6.31 8.08
C ILE A 70 6.17 -6.91 7.64
N ASP A 71 6.50 -6.77 6.39
CA ASP A 71 7.68 -7.36 5.78
C ASP A 71 8.39 -6.33 4.91
N ILE A 72 9.72 -6.28 5.01
CA ILE A 72 10.56 -5.42 4.17
C ILE A 72 11.61 -6.29 3.50
N GLN A 73 11.47 -6.44 2.18
CA GLN A 73 12.43 -7.14 1.34
C GLN A 73 12.81 -6.22 0.17
N ASP A 74 14.07 -6.14 -0.15
CA ASP A 74 14.61 -5.31 -1.23
C ASP A 74 14.12 -3.85 -1.16
N ARG A 75 13.97 -3.30 0.07
CA ARG A 75 13.42 -1.98 0.36
C ARG A 75 11.94 -1.80 -0.03
N VAL A 76 11.19 -2.88 -0.19
CA VAL A 76 9.74 -2.87 -0.42
C VAL A 76 9.03 -3.23 0.88
N LEU A 77 8.31 -2.26 1.46
CA LEU A 77 7.42 -2.50 2.60
C LEU A 77 6.14 -3.15 2.12
N THR A 78 5.87 -4.38 2.57
CA THR A 78 4.62 -5.09 2.32
C THR A 78 3.80 -5.17 3.60
N VAL A 79 2.55 -4.74 3.54
CA VAL A 79 1.61 -4.76 4.68
C VAL A 79 0.32 -5.46 4.29
N GLY A 80 -0.18 -6.32 5.18
CA GLY A 80 -1.42 -7.06 4.99
C GLY A 80 -1.70 -8.03 6.12
N PHE A 81 -2.60 -8.99 5.90
CA PHE A 81 -2.80 -10.12 6.81
C PHE A 81 -2.09 -11.37 6.28
N LYS A 82 -1.60 -12.22 7.19
CA LYS A 82 -0.93 -13.49 6.89
C LYS A 82 -1.29 -14.56 7.92
N GLY A 83 -1.36 -15.80 7.47
CA GLY A 83 -1.56 -16.98 8.35
C GLY A 83 -3.01 -17.28 8.67
N ALA A 84 -3.95 -16.38 8.39
CA ALA A 84 -5.38 -16.63 8.54
C ALA A 84 -6.18 -15.87 7.48
N LYS A 85 -7.40 -16.34 7.21
CA LYS A 85 -8.38 -15.57 6.44
C LYS A 85 -9.16 -14.68 7.41
N VAL A 86 -8.94 -13.36 7.31
CA VAL A 86 -9.66 -12.38 8.13
C VAL A 86 -10.95 -12.01 7.40
N ASP A 87 -12.10 -12.43 7.96
CA ASP A 87 -13.41 -12.23 7.31
C ASP A 87 -13.98 -10.85 7.58
N HIS A 88 -13.90 -10.37 8.83
CA HIS A 88 -14.43 -9.07 9.25
C HIS A 88 -13.50 -8.41 10.27
N PHE A 89 -13.33 -7.10 10.14
CA PHE A 89 -12.60 -6.28 11.09
C PHE A 89 -13.17 -4.85 11.08
N THR A 90 -12.92 -4.11 12.16
CA THR A 90 -13.45 -2.76 12.32
C THR A 90 -12.73 -1.76 11.42
N LYS A 91 -11.38 -1.75 11.47
CA LYS A 91 -10.49 -0.91 10.64
C LYS A 91 -9.12 -1.55 10.54
N PHE A 92 -8.42 -1.27 9.45
CA PHE A 92 -7.00 -1.52 9.33
C PHE A 92 -6.31 -0.24 8.86
N ILE A 93 -5.72 0.49 9.80
CA ILE A 93 -5.06 1.76 9.52
C ILE A 93 -3.57 1.58 9.70
N VAL A 94 -2.81 2.02 8.69
CA VAL A 94 -1.35 2.06 8.67
C VAL A 94 -0.90 3.50 8.63
N LYS A 95 0.07 3.86 9.50
CA LYS A 95 0.83 5.12 9.38
C LYS A 95 2.30 4.78 9.37
N THR A 96 3.05 5.33 8.44
CA THR A 96 4.48 5.07 8.31
C THR A 96 5.20 6.21 7.61
N ASN A 97 6.52 6.22 7.74
CA ASN A 97 7.40 7.17 7.08
C ASN A 97 8.63 6.48 6.50
N SER A 98 9.18 7.07 5.47
CA SER A 98 10.52 6.75 4.95
C SER A 98 11.18 8.00 4.37
N LYS A 99 12.48 7.92 4.14
CA LYS A 99 13.25 9.05 3.60
C LYS A 99 12.87 9.37 2.16
N TRP A 100 12.67 8.35 1.34
CA TRP A 100 12.34 8.45 -0.07
C TRP A 100 11.26 7.46 -0.45
N LEU A 101 10.33 7.88 -1.30
CA LEU A 101 9.33 7.01 -1.88
C LEU A 101 9.47 7.00 -3.41
N LYS A 102 9.69 5.82 -3.98
CA LYS A 102 9.83 5.62 -5.44
C LYS A 102 8.64 4.89 -6.04
N GLU A 103 8.01 4.00 -5.30
CA GLU A 103 6.90 3.21 -5.82
C GLU A 103 5.82 2.95 -4.79
N VAL A 104 4.56 3.02 -5.23
CA VAL A 104 3.38 2.56 -4.48
C VAL A 104 2.59 1.60 -5.34
N LYS A 105 2.31 0.41 -4.81
CA LYS A 105 1.39 -0.57 -5.39
C LYS A 105 0.24 -0.80 -4.43
N ALA A 106 -0.91 -0.22 -4.76
CA ALA A 106 -2.15 -0.36 -4.00
C ALA A 106 -3.17 -1.17 -4.76
N SER A 107 -3.79 -2.15 -4.12
CA SER A 107 -4.89 -2.92 -4.70
C SER A 107 -6.00 -3.21 -3.69
N GLY A 108 -7.15 -3.68 -4.17
CA GLY A 108 -8.34 -3.95 -3.34
C GLY A 108 -9.23 -2.72 -3.14
N ASN A 109 -9.81 -2.59 -1.94
CA ASN A 109 -10.59 -1.43 -1.50
C ASN A 109 -9.75 -0.57 -0.54
N ALA A 110 -8.61 -0.11 -1.02
CA ALA A 110 -7.60 0.52 -0.21
C ALA A 110 -7.54 2.04 -0.42
N ASN A 111 -7.14 2.75 0.62
CA ASN A 111 -6.82 4.17 0.54
C ASN A 111 -5.32 4.37 0.77
N PHE A 112 -4.66 5.12 -0.12
CA PHE A 112 -3.31 5.61 0.08
C PHE A 112 -3.30 7.13 0.18
N ILE A 113 -2.80 7.65 1.27
CA ILE A 113 -2.77 9.08 1.55
C ILE A 113 -1.34 9.50 1.87
N ALA A 114 -0.73 10.32 1.02
CA ALA A 114 0.50 11.02 1.33
C ALA A 114 0.17 12.38 1.98
N ASN A 115 0.57 12.53 3.25
CA ASN A 115 0.25 13.71 4.05
C ASN A 115 1.36 14.76 4.06
N SER A 116 2.56 14.43 3.58
CA SER A 116 3.72 15.34 3.44
C SER A 116 4.00 15.66 1.97
N PRO A 117 4.77 16.70 1.67
CA PRO A 117 5.35 16.88 0.34
C PRO A 117 6.19 15.66 -0.05
N LEU A 118 6.12 15.28 -1.32
CA LEU A 118 6.92 14.19 -1.89
C LEU A 118 7.99 14.78 -2.80
N LYS A 119 9.25 14.35 -2.61
CA LYS A 119 10.38 14.77 -3.42
C LYS A 119 11.22 13.56 -3.82
N GLY A 120 11.83 13.63 -4.97
CA GLY A 120 12.72 12.58 -5.46
C GLY A 120 13.00 12.68 -6.95
N ASP A 121 13.76 11.72 -7.48
CA ASP A 121 14.05 11.64 -8.90
C ASP A 121 12.85 11.06 -9.67
N GLU A 122 12.21 10.07 -9.09
CA GLU A 122 11.07 9.38 -9.70
C GLU A 122 10.04 8.94 -8.66
N LEU A 123 8.77 8.93 -9.03
CA LEU A 123 7.67 8.34 -8.26
C LEU A 123 6.72 7.62 -9.20
N LYS A 124 6.48 6.34 -8.94
CA LYS A 124 5.51 5.51 -9.67
C LYS A 124 4.38 5.09 -8.74
N ILE A 125 3.14 5.29 -9.18
CA ILE A 125 1.96 4.87 -8.41
C ILE A 125 1.08 3.99 -9.29
N ASN A 126 0.85 2.76 -8.82
CA ASN A 126 -0.05 1.80 -9.43
C ASN A 126 -1.23 1.58 -8.49
N ALA A 127 -2.42 2.03 -8.89
CA ALA A 127 -3.65 1.83 -8.14
C ALA A 127 -4.60 0.93 -8.92
N ASN A 128 -4.96 -0.20 -8.32
CA ASN A 128 -5.81 -1.22 -8.95
C ASN A 128 -7.11 -1.41 -8.16
N SER A 129 -8.13 -1.94 -8.84
CA SER A 129 -9.46 -2.24 -8.27
C SER A 129 -10.18 -0.96 -7.82
N ASN A 130 -10.56 -0.81 -6.53
CA ASN A 130 -11.29 0.35 -6.02
C ASN A 130 -10.42 1.23 -5.10
N CYS A 131 -9.16 1.41 -5.43
CA CYS A 131 -8.26 2.21 -4.61
C CYS A 131 -8.53 3.71 -4.74
N LEU A 132 -8.35 4.43 -3.64
CA LEU A 132 -8.27 5.89 -3.62
C LEU A 132 -6.84 6.30 -3.25
N VAL A 133 -6.20 7.05 -4.14
CA VAL A 133 -4.87 7.62 -3.88
C VAL A 133 -4.99 9.15 -3.76
N GLN A 134 -4.48 9.71 -2.68
CA GLN A 134 -4.48 11.15 -2.44
C GLN A 134 -3.07 11.65 -2.10
N LEU A 135 -2.48 12.44 -2.99
CA LEU A 135 -1.26 13.19 -2.72
C LEU A 135 -1.68 14.59 -2.28
N LYS A 136 -1.76 14.79 -0.95
CA LYS A 136 -2.39 15.99 -0.35
C LYS A 136 -1.51 17.23 -0.41
N GLN A 137 -0.20 17.04 -0.51
CA GLN A 137 0.78 18.10 -0.55
C GLN A 137 1.47 18.12 -1.93
N LYS A 138 2.41 19.05 -2.10
CA LYS A 138 3.18 19.16 -3.33
C LYS A 138 3.98 17.90 -3.63
N VAL A 139 3.92 17.46 -4.88
CA VAL A 139 4.80 16.43 -5.46
C VAL A 139 5.81 17.14 -6.36
N GLU A 140 7.09 17.02 -6.03
CA GLU A 140 8.20 17.60 -6.77
C GLU A 140 9.22 16.50 -7.10
N VAL A 141 9.10 15.92 -8.29
CA VAL A 141 9.89 14.77 -8.75
C VAL A 141 10.31 14.97 -10.20
N GLY A 142 11.46 14.40 -10.59
CA GLY A 142 11.88 14.43 -11.99
C GLY A 142 10.90 13.70 -12.91
N LYS A 143 10.48 12.48 -12.53
CA LYS A 143 9.48 11.71 -13.27
C LYS A 143 8.33 11.27 -12.36
N LEU A 144 7.09 11.50 -12.81
CA LEU A 144 5.86 10.96 -12.18
C LEU A 144 5.15 10.01 -13.15
N ASP A 145 4.94 8.75 -12.71
CA ASP A 145 4.24 7.71 -13.48
C ASP A 145 2.99 7.26 -12.69
N LEU A 146 1.80 7.59 -13.19
CA LEU A 146 0.51 7.31 -12.57
C LEU A 146 -0.29 6.30 -13.37
N ASN A 147 -0.51 5.13 -12.80
CA ASN A 147 -1.24 4.04 -13.44
C ASN A 147 -2.49 3.69 -12.63
N VAL A 148 -3.63 3.78 -13.26
CA VAL A 148 -4.94 3.41 -12.72
C VAL A 148 -5.49 2.24 -13.48
N SER A 149 -5.96 1.22 -12.75
CA SER A 149 -6.65 0.06 -13.31
C SER A 149 -7.94 -0.23 -12.54
N GLY A 150 -8.99 -0.66 -13.26
CA GLY A 150 -10.30 -0.88 -12.67
C GLY A 150 -11.06 0.42 -12.38
N SER A 151 -11.50 0.62 -11.15
CA SER A 151 -12.27 1.80 -10.71
C SER A 151 -11.49 2.68 -9.72
N ALA A 152 -10.17 2.57 -9.71
CA ALA A 152 -9.34 3.35 -8.81
C ALA A 152 -9.33 4.84 -9.17
N ASN A 153 -9.15 5.69 -8.16
CA ASN A 153 -9.11 7.13 -8.34
C ASN A 153 -7.84 7.71 -7.72
N MET A 154 -7.17 8.60 -8.45
CA MET A 154 -6.02 9.34 -7.95
C MET A 154 -6.30 10.84 -7.94
N VAL A 155 -5.85 11.51 -6.88
CA VAL A 155 -5.90 12.96 -6.75
C VAL A 155 -4.51 13.47 -6.38
N VAL A 156 -3.95 14.34 -7.20
CA VAL A 156 -2.70 15.05 -6.96
C VAL A 156 -3.03 16.53 -6.78
N ASN A 157 -2.80 17.08 -5.60
CA ASN A 157 -3.20 18.45 -5.30
C ASN A 157 -2.29 19.49 -5.96
N GLU A 158 -0.98 19.28 -5.94
CA GLU A 158 -0.01 20.15 -6.57
C GLU A 158 1.14 19.32 -7.16
N LEU A 159 1.52 19.58 -8.41
CA LEU A 159 2.55 18.86 -9.14
C LEU A 159 3.60 19.82 -9.71
N LYS A 160 4.86 19.42 -9.57
CA LYS A 160 5.99 19.93 -10.33
C LYS A 160 6.85 18.74 -10.76
N THR A 161 6.96 18.51 -12.06
CA THR A 161 7.73 17.39 -12.60
C THR A 161 8.31 17.76 -13.96
N ASP A 162 9.42 17.13 -14.33
CA ASP A 162 9.96 17.27 -15.67
C ASP A 162 9.15 16.38 -16.63
N LYS A 163 8.85 15.14 -16.22
CA LYS A 163 8.07 14.21 -17.03
C LYS A 163 6.89 13.61 -16.28
N LEU A 164 5.70 13.67 -16.90
CA LEU A 164 4.47 13.05 -16.43
C LEU A 164 4.02 11.96 -17.39
N GLU A 165 3.81 10.75 -16.88
CA GLU A 165 3.17 9.65 -17.61
C GLU A 165 1.89 9.26 -16.89
N CYS A 166 0.75 9.20 -17.60
CA CYS A 166 -0.53 8.80 -17.06
C CYS A 166 -1.12 7.66 -17.90
N SER A 167 -1.61 6.63 -17.24
CA SER A 167 -2.32 5.52 -17.90
C SER A 167 -3.56 5.14 -17.12
N ILE A 168 -4.69 5.00 -17.83
CA ILE A 168 -5.96 4.58 -17.23
C ILE A 168 -6.48 3.38 -18.01
N ASN A 169 -6.66 2.27 -17.31
CA ASN A 169 -7.26 1.05 -17.85
C ASN A 169 -8.51 0.66 -17.04
N GLY A 170 -9.66 1.11 -17.48
CA GLY A 170 -10.94 0.89 -16.79
C GLY A 170 -11.76 2.17 -16.64
N SER A 171 -12.50 2.26 -15.54
CA SER A 171 -13.42 3.37 -15.24
C SER A 171 -12.88 4.34 -14.16
N GLY A 172 -11.62 4.20 -13.81
CA GLY A 172 -10.98 5.06 -12.81
C GLY A 172 -10.64 6.45 -13.33
N THR A 173 -10.09 7.29 -12.46
CA THR A 173 -9.72 8.67 -12.79
C THR A 173 -8.36 9.07 -12.23
N ILE A 174 -7.67 9.99 -12.93
CA ILE A 174 -6.51 10.72 -12.43
C ILE A 174 -6.87 12.21 -12.48
N ASN A 175 -6.87 12.86 -11.32
CA ASN A 175 -7.20 14.28 -11.17
C ASN A 175 -5.97 15.06 -10.69
N LEU A 176 -5.40 15.86 -11.58
CA LEU A 176 -4.30 16.78 -11.30
C LEU A 176 -4.90 18.18 -11.08
N LYS A 177 -4.91 18.67 -9.83
CA LYS A 177 -5.62 19.92 -9.51
C LYS A 177 -4.85 21.17 -9.88
N ALA A 178 -3.52 21.17 -9.68
CA ALA A 178 -2.64 22.28 -9.98
C ALA A 178 -1.22 21.82 -10.27
N GLY A 179 -0.46 22.60 -11.01
CA GLY A 179 0.97 22.35 -11.24
C GLY A 179 1.35 22.40 -12.71
N ASN A 180 2.58 21.93 -12.97
CA ASN A 180 3.16 21.88 -14.31
C ASN A 180 4.01 20.62 -14.50
N ALA A 181 4.06 20.17 -15.73
CA ALA A 181 5.01 19.18 -16.26
C ALA A 181 5.66 19.78 -17.51
N GLU A 182 6.94 19.52 -17.73
CA GLU A 182 7.61 19.97 -18.97
C GLU A 182 7.22 19.07 -20.16
N GLU A 183 7.05 17.76 -19.90
CA GLU A 183 6.59 16.77 -20.86
C GLU A 183 5.45 15.94 -20.23
N ALA A 184 4.39 15.62 -21.00
CA ALA A 184 3.28 14.82 -20.53
C ALA A 184 2.78 13.84 -21.59
N ASP A 185 2.66 12.56 -21.21
CA ASP A 185 2.11 11.45 -21.99
C ASP A 185 0.84 10.90 -21.30
N TYR A 186 -0.25 10.67 -22.09
CA TYR A 186 -1.54 10.22 -21.59
C TYR A 186 -2.07 8.99 -22.32
#